data_aded14c7984aa4b560ab3e4072b1cb19
#
_entry.id   aded14c7984aa4b560ab3e4072b1cb19
#
_cell.length_a   1.000
_cell.length_b   1.000
_cell.length_c   1.000
_cell.angle_alpha   90.00
_cell.angle_beta   90.00
_cell.angle_gamma   90.00
#
_symmetry.space_group_name_H-M   'P 1'
#
loop_
_entity.id
_entity.type
_entity.pdbx_description
1 polymer ?
#
loop_
_entity_poly.entity_id
_entity_poly.type
_entity_poly.pdbx_seq_one_letter_code
_entity_poly.pdbx_strand_id
1 'polypeptide(L)'
;EDSQVSVSVAAGNEGAAQHHYTAELGGGRNQNVAELRIAEGEQGFSMECWGDPPDDYAVSIQSPAGEMLYVSSSLGAGTQELNFIFVETKVLVNYVRMERQTGKQLIYFRFFHPAAGIWKIHVSKREGPGSRFHMWLPVQGLISAETYFLESTPYSTVTSPGDSSRSITAAAYQYRDNSLFFQ
;
A
#
# COMPACT_ATOMS: atom_id res chain seq x y z
N GLU A 1 -24.46 -2.17 34.88
CA GLU A 1 -23.81 -3.49 34.71
C GLU A 1 -23.09 -3.46 33.34
N ASP A 2 -21.76 -3.30 33.39
CA ASP A 2 -20.94 -3.42 32.19
C ASP A 2 -20.89 -4.89 31.79
N SER A 3 -21.61 -5.24 30.73
CA SER A 3 -21.50 -6.56 30.12
C SER A 3 -20.14 -6.68 29.46
N GLN A 4 -19.23 -7.48 30.04
CA GLN A 4 -17.96 -7.81 29.42
C GLN A 4 -18.22 -8.75 28.25
N VAL A 5 -18.04 -8.26 27.03
CA VAL A 5 -18.14 -9.04 25.80
C VAL A 5 -16.72 -9.26 25.26
N SER A 6 -16.36 -10.52 25.03
CA SER A 6 -15.13 -10.88 24.32
C SER A 6 -15.46 -11.06 22.84
N VAL A 7 -14.68 -10.41 21.97
CA VAL A 7 -14.83 -10.51 20.52
C VAL A 7 -13.59 -11.21 19.95
N SER A 8 -13.81 -12.33 19.27
CA SER A 8 -12.76 -13.04 18.53
C SER A 8 -12.97 -12.84 17.04
N VAL A 9 -11.90 -12.55 16.33
CA VAL A 9 -11.91 -12.28 14.89
C VAL A 9 -10.76 -13.02 14.19
N ALA A 10 -10.93 -13.29 12.90
CA ALA A 10 -9.86 -13.88 12.11
C ALA A 10 -8.82 -12.81 11.74
N ALA A 11 -7.54 -13.22 11.67
CA ALA A 11 -6.46 -12.36 11.21
C ALA A 11 -6.53 -12.03 9.70
N GLY A 12 -7.30 -12.78 8.93
CA GLY A 12 -7.30 -12.74 7.48
C GLY A 12 -6.28 -13.72 6.88
N ASN A 13 -6.18 -13.73 5.57
CA ASN A 13 -5.34 -14.64 4.80
C ASN A 13 -4.51 -13.90 3.73
N GLU A 14 -4.18 -12.65 3.96
CA GLU A 14 -3.46 -11.79 3.01
C GLU A 14 -1.94 -12.04 2.96
N GLY A 15 -1.40 -12.89 3.84
CA GLY A 15 0.04 -13.10 3.94
C GLY A 15 0.71 -13.58 2.64
N ALA A 16 0.02 -14.39 1.82
CA ALA A 16 0.53 -14.89 0.54
C ALA A 16 0.02 -14.09 -0.67
N ALA A 17 -0.85 -13.10 -0.46
CA ALA A 17 -1.47 -12.32 -1.55
C ALA A 17 -0.50 -11.37 -2.27
N GLN A 18 0.68 -11.12 -1.69
CA GLN A 18 1.66 -10.15 -2.20
C GLN A 18 1.10 -8.71 -2.29
N HIS A 19 0.17 -8.36 -1.41
CA HIS A 19 -0.51 -7.06 -1.39
C HIS A 19 0.13 -6.04 -0.46
N HIS A 20 1.21 -6.40 0.24
CA HIS A 20 1.95 -5.50 1.11
C HIS A 20 3.41 -5.36 0.67
N TYR A 21 3.84 -4.12 0.51
CA TYR A 21 5.22 -3.74 0.24
C TYR A 21 5.74 -2.82 1.35
N THR A 22 7.00 -2.96 1.71
CA THR A 22 7.68 -2.04 2.64
C THR A 22 9.13 -1.85 2.25
N ALA A 23 9.63 -0.66 2.47
CA ALA A 23 11.06 -0.37 2.35
C ALA A 23 11.47 0.71 3.36
N GLU A 24 12.75 0.81 3.60
CA GLU A 24 13.33 1.79 4.50
C GLU A 24 14.19 2.77 3.72
N LEU A 25 13.97 4.07 3.97
CA LEU A 25 14.78 5.16 3.46
C LEU A 25 15.57 5.77 4.60
N GLY A 26 16.79 6.18 4.33
CA GLY A 26 17.73 6.70 5.33
C GLY A 26 19.13 6.08 5.16
N GLY A 27 20.10 6.50 5.97
CA GLY A 27 21.44 5.95 5.88
C GLY A 27 22.14 6.14 4.53
N GLY A 28 21.77 7.20 3.78
CA GLY A 28 22.25 7.44 2.42
C GLY A 28 21.30 6.99 1.29
N ARG A 29 20.31 6.17 1.59
CA ARG A 29 19.26 5.79 0.63
C ARG A 29 18.11 6.79 0.71
N ASN A 30 17.98 7.64 -0.27
CA ASN A 30 16.92 8.68 -0.33
C ASN A 30 15.78 8.33 -1.27
N GLN A 31 15.86 7.20 -1.97
CA GLN A 31 14.84 6.78 -2.94
C GLN A 31 14.72 5.26 -2.95
N ASN A 32 13.51 4.78 -3.22
CA ASN A 32 13.19 3.38 -3.43
C ASN A 32 12.13 3.26 -4.54
N VAL A 33 12.05 2.10 -5.18
CA VAL A 33 11.11 1.80 -6.25
C VAL A 33 10.36 0.53 -5.90
N ALA A 34 9.05 0.64 -5.76
CA ALA A 34 8.16 -0.51 -5.64
C ALA A 34 7.65 -0.89 -7.03
N GLU A 35 7.84 -2.15 -7.43
CA GLU A 35 7.34 -2.68 -8.68
C GLU A 35 6.00 -3.38 -8.45
N LEU A 36 4.98 -2.89 -9.15
CA LEU A 36 3.60 -3.34 -9.07
C LEU A 36 3.20 -3.98 -10.40
N ARG A 37 2.95 -5.27 -10.40
CA ARG A 37 2.32 -5.95 -11.54
C ARG A 37 0.82 -5.66 -11.51
N ILE A 38 0.27 -5.23 -12.64
CA ILE A 38 -1.16 -5.06 -12.85
C ILE A 38 -1.62 -6.08 -13.90
N ALA A 39 -2.70 -6.81 -13.57
CA ALA A 39 -3.30 -7.82 -14.43
C ALA A 39 -3.93 -7.22 -15.68
N GLU A 40 -4.06 -8.04 -16.71
CA GLU A 40 -4.87 -7.68 -17.88
C GLU A 40 -6.36 -7.61 -17.50
N GLY A 41 -7.04 -6.57 -17.98
CA GLY A 41 -8.47 -6.36 -17.73
C GLY A 41 -8.81 -5.85 -16.33
N GLU A 42 -7.81 -5.42 -15.54
CA GLU A 42 -8.05 -4.79 -14.23
C GLU A 42 -8.89 -3.52 -14.40
N GLN A 43 -10.06 -3.46 -13.74
CA GLN A 43 -10.99 -2.34 -13.87
C GLN A 43 -10.56 -1.10 -13.09
N GLY A 44 -9.79 -1.33 -12.03
CA GLY A 44 -9.28 -0.30 -11.16
C GLY A 44 -9.27 -0.71 -9.71
N PHE A 45 -8.42 -0.06 -8.95
CA PHE A 45 -8.24 -0.32 -7.52
C PHE A 45 -7.68 0.91 -6.81
N SER A 46 -7.71 0.86 -5.48
CA SER A 46 -7.05 1.84 -4.63
C SER A 46 -5.77 1.24 -4.04
N MET A 47 -4.76 2.08 -3.81
CA MET A 47 -3.53 1.71 -3.13
C MET A 47 -3.18 2.79 -2.12
N GLU A 48 -2.64 2.41 -0.99
CA GLU A 48 -2.23 3.31 0.08
C GLU A 48 -0.72 3.26 0.27
N CYS A 49 -0.10 4.42 0.51
CA CYS A 49 1.29 4.51 0.94
C CYS A 49 1.34 5.32 2.23
N TRP A 50 1.85 4.69 3.29
CA TRP A 50 1.91 5.26 4.64
C TRP A 50 3.35 5.46 5.06
N GLY A 51 3.65 6.64 5.61
CA GLY A 51 4.94 6.98 6.20
C GLY A 51 4.81 7.43 7.64
N ASP A 52 5.81 7.12 8.45
CA ASP A 52 5.86 7.51 9.86
C ASP A 52 6.45 8.91 10.02
N PRO A 53 5.86 9.76 10.91
CA PRO A 53 6.43 11.06 11.21
C PRO A 53 7.80 10.91 11.93
N PRO A 54 8.73 11.85 11.78
CA PRO A 54 8.60 13.15 11.12
C PRO A 54 8.92 13.11 9.62
N ASP A 55 9.00 11.93 9.00
CA ASP A 55 9.37 11.82 7.61
C ASP A 55 8.27 12.34 6.67
N ASP A 56 8.71 12.90 5.56
CA ASP A 56 7.85 13.34 4.46
C ASP A 56 8.37 12.70 3.16
N TYR A 57 7.50 11.96 2.50
CA TYR A 57 7.80 11.25 1.26
C TYR A 57 7.09 11.90 0.08
N ALA A 58 7.77 11.91 -1.05
CA ALA A 58 7.18 12.26 -2.34
C ALA A 58 7.14 11.03 -3.24
N VAL A 59 6.20 11.00 -4.17
CA VAL A 59 6.04 9.90 -5.11
C VAL A 59 6.02 10.37 -6.55
N SER A 60 6.49 9.49 -7.43
CA SER A 60 6.23 9.56 -8.86
C SER A 60 5.85 8.17 -9.37
N ILE A 61 5.09 8.13 -10.44
CA ILE A 61 4.54 6.89 -10.99
C ILE A 61 5.07 6.74 -12.42
N GLN A 62 5.62 5.57 -12.71
CA GLN A 62 6.05 5.20 -14.06
C GLN A 62 5.14 4.10 -14.61
N SER A 63 4.57 4.34 -15.79
CA SER A 63 3.74 3.36 -16.49
C SER A 63 4.59 2.24 -17.12
N PRO A 64 3.97 1.11 -17.53
CA PRO A 64 4.67 0.05 -18.27
C PRO A 64 5.29 0.51 -19.59
N ALA A 65 4.76 1.59 -20.19
CA ALA A 65 5.32 2.21 -21.41
C ALA A 65 6.50 3.16 -21.10
N GLY A 66 6.89 3.32 -19.83
CA GLY A 66 8.01 4.16 -19.41
C GLY A 66 7.67 5.63 -19.15
N GLU A 67 6.41 6.04 -19.37
CA GLU A 67 5.97 7.40 -19.05
C GLU A 67 5.99 7.64 -17.56
N MET A 68 6.66 8.72 -17.11
CA MET A 68 6.78 9.06 -15.70
C MET A 68 6.05 10.35 -15.36
N LEU A 69 5.15 10.29 -14.37
CA LEU A 69 4.43 11.44 -13.85
C LEU A 69 4.72 11.67 -12.37
N TYR A 70 4.90 12.93 -12.00
CA TYR A 70 5.25 13.34 -10.65
C TYR A 70 4.01 13.85 -9.91
N VAL A 71 3.88 13.42 -8.65
CA VAL A 71 2.83 13.93 -7.76
C VAL A 71 3.34 15.18 -7.06
N SER A 72 2.59 16.27 -7.19
CA SER A 72 2.90 17.47 -6.43
C SER A 72 2.59 17.25 -4.95
N SER A 73 3.55 17.54 -4.11
CA SER A 73 3.43 17.47 -2.66
C SER A 73 3.25 18.86 -2.02
N SER A 74 2.86 19.86 -2.81
CA SER A 74 2.64 21.21 -2.30
C SER A 74 1.51 21.23 -1.28
N LEU A 75 1.68 22.04 -0.24
CA LEU A 75 0.65 22.28 0.80
C LEU A 75 -0.65 22.76 0.14
N GLY A 76 -1.75 22.07 0.42
CA GLY A 76 -3.06 22.37 -0.14
C GLY A 76 -3.37 21.73 -1.47
N ALA A 77 -2.48 20.90 -2.02
CA ALA A 77 -2.80 20.05 -3.14
C ALA A 77 -3.87 19.03 -2.68
N GLY A 78 -5.08 19.21 -3.16
CA GLY A 78 -6.15 18.24 -3.01
C GLY A 78 -5.86 16.98 -3.85
N THR A 79 -6.91 16.34 -4.35
CA THR A 79 -6.76 15.23 -5.28
C THR A 79 -6.13 15.73 -6.60
N GLN A 80 -5.05 15.08 -6.99
CA GLN A 80 -4.36 15.34 -8.26
C GLN A 80 -4.74 14.25 -9.26
N GLU A 81 -4.92 14.64 -10.51
CA GLU A 81 -5.20 13.73 -11.61
C GLU A 81 -3.96 13.58 -12.47
N LEU A 82 -3.47 12.35 -12.59
CA LEU A 82 -2.37 11.96 -13.47
C LEU A 82 -2.96 11.21 -14.67
N ASN A 83 -2.77 11.74 -15.86
CA ASN A 83 -3.25 11.14 -17.11
C ASN A 83 -2.04 10.60 -17.88
N PHE A 84 -1.91 9.27 -17.92
CA PHE A 84 -0.88 8.56 -18.68
C PHE A 84 -1.36 8.41 -20.13
N ILE A 85 -0.71 9.12 -21.03
CA ILE A 85 -1.15 9.22 -22.43
C ILE A 85 -0.81 7.96 -23.22
N PHE A 86 0.38 7.36 -22.96
CA PHE A 86 0.85 6.20 -23.73
C PHE A 86 0.14 4.90 -23.38
N VAL A 87 -0.55 4.84 -22.25
CA VAL A 87 -1.28 3.65 -21.75
C VAL A 87 -2.74 3.95 -21.42
N GLU A 88 -3.23 5.15 -21.76
CA GLU A 88 -4.63 5.59 -21.58
C GLU A 88 -5.16 5.34 -20.16
N THR A 89 -4.30 5.48 -19.16
CA THR A 89 -4.62 5.22 -17.76
C THR A 89 -4.71 6.52 -16.98
N LYS A 90 -5.72 6.62 -16.12
CA LYS A 90 -5.86 7.72 -15.16
C LYS A 90 -5.59 7.24 -13.76
N VAL A 91 -4.80 8.02 -13.01
CA VAL A 91 -4.57 7.79 -11.58
C VAL A 91 -4.90 9.07 -10.80
N LEU A 92 -5.83 8.97 -9.85
CA LEU A 92 -6.04 10.04 -8.88
C LEU A 92 -5.12 9.80 -7.69
N VAL A 93 -4.45 10.86 -7.24
CA VAL A 93 -3.58 10.80 -6.07
C VAL A 93 -4.01 11.87 -5.08
N ASN A 94 -4.30 11.45 -3.85
CA ASN A 94 -4.58 12.33 -2.73
C ASN A 94 -3.40 12.29 -1.76
N TYR A 95 -2.78 13.45 -1.55
CA TYR A 95 -1.62 13.60 -0.68
C TYR A 95 -2.03 14.21 0.65
N VAL A 96 -2.02 13.40 1.71
CA VAL A 96 -2.36 13.81 3.08
C VAL A 96 -1.08 13.79 3.92
N ARG A 97 -0.53 14.97 4.20
CA ARG A 97 0.74 15.08 4.95
C ARG A 97 0.63 14.56 6.38
N MET A 98 -0.53 14.71 7.00
CA MET A 98 -0.82 14.22 8.34
C MET A 98 -2.27 13.73 8.39
N GLU A 99 -2.45 12.43 8.44
CA GLU A 99 -3.77 11.83 8.63
C GLU A 99 -4.19 12.04 10.10
N ARG A 100 -5.47 12.43 10.32
CA ARG A 100 -5.94 12.97 11.61
C ARG A 100 -5.95 11.95 12.75
N GLN A 101 -6.17 10.68 12.46
CA GLN A 101 -6.29 9.63 13.49
C GLN A 101 -4.94 9.07 13.89
N THR A 102 -4.05 8.90 12.92
CA THR A 102 -2.76 8.23 13.11
C THR A 102 -1.59 9.20 13.24
N GLY A 103 -1.75 10.44 12.76
CA GLY A 103 -0.66 11.40 12.65
C GLY A 103 0.36 11.08 11.55
N LYS A 104 0.14 10.01 10.79
CA LYS A 104 1.03 9.55 9.74
C LYS A 104 0.76 10.25 8.41
N GLN A 105 1.74 10.25 7.53
CA GLN A 105 1.52 10.62 6.13
C GLN A 105 0.75 9.52 5.42
N LEU A 106 -0.23 9.91 4.62
CA LEU A 106 -0.96 9.03 3.71
C LEU A 106 -0.93 9.59 2.29
N ILE A 107 -0.45 8.80 1.36
CA ILE A 107 -0.60 9.04 -0.07
C ILE A 107 -1.53 7.97 -0.61
N TYR A 108 -2.71 8.39 -1.04
CA TYR A 108 -3.77 7.51 -1.51
C TYR A 108 -3.87 7.59 -3.02
N PHE A 109 -3.77 6.43 -3.67
CA PHE A 109 -3.85 6.29 -5.13
C PHE A 109 -5.16 5.61 -5.52
N ARG A 110 -5.73 6.04 -6.61
CA ARG A 110 -6.86 5.37 -7.25
C ARG A 110 -6.62 5.24 -8.74
N PHE A 111 -6.40 4.01 -9.18
CA PHE A 111 -6.20 3.63 -10.56
C PHE A 111 -7.53 3.40 -11.24
N PHE A 112 -7.69 3.90 -12.46
CA PHE A 112 -8.87 3.70 -13.30
C PHE A 112 -8.44 3.06 -14.60
N HIS A 113 -8.96 1.87 -14.89
CA HIS A 113 -8.67 1.06 -16.07
C HIS A 113 -7.17 1.01 -16.37
N PRO A 114 -6.34 0.62 -15.40
CA PRO A 114 -4.90 0.66 -15.60
C PRO A 114 -4.46 -0.34 -16.65
N ALA A 115 -3.52 0.07 -17.51
CA ALA A 115 -2.90 -0.84 -18.44
C ALA A 115 -2.16 -1.96 -17.71
N ALA A 116 -2.27 -3.17 -18.24
CA ALA A 116 -1.53 -4.33 -17.74
C ALA A 116 -0.02 -4.15 -17.88
N GLY A 117 0.72 -4.73 -16.96
CA GLY A 117 2.19 -4.71 -16.98
C GLY A 117 2.80 -4.28 -15.66
N ILE A 118 4.09 -3.95 -15.70
CA ILE A 118 4.84 -3.54 -14.52
C ILE A 118 4.84 -2.02 -14.40
N TRP A 119 4.17 -1.55 -13.36
CA TRP A 119 4.19 -0.16 -12.93
C TRP A 119 5.28 0.03 -11.87
N LYS A 120 5.91 1.20 -11.84
CA LYS A 120 6.92 1.53 -10.84
C LYS A 120 6.48 2.74 -10.03
N ILE A 121 6.39 2.54 -8.72
CA ILE A 121 6.09 3.62 -7.77
C ILE A 121 7.42 4.02 -7.14
N HIS A 122 7.91 5.18 -7.53
CA HIS A 122 9.13 5.75 -6.97
C HIS A 122 8.76 6.55 -5.72
N VAL A 123 9.32 6.14 -4.59
CA VAL A 123 9.16 6.84 -3.31
C VAL A 123 10.47 7.51 -2.97
N SER A 124 10.47 8.80 -2.72
CA SER A 124 11.65 9.57 -2.33
C SER A 124 11.42 10.31 -1.02
N LYS A 125 12.42 10.30 -0.17
CA LYS A 125 12.43 11.06 1.07
C LYS A 125 12.65 12.55 0.76
N ARG A 126 11.78 13.40 1.25
CA ARG A 126 11.91 14.87 1.15
C ARG A 126 12.51 15.47 2.41
N GLU A 127 11.96 15.09 3.56
CA GLU A 127 12.35 15.60 4.88
C GLU A 127 12.44 14.44 5.87
N GLY A 128 13.09 14.67 7.01
CA GLY A 128 13.22 13.72 8.10
C GLY A 128 14.46 12.83 8.04
N PRO A 129 14.73 12.05 9.10
CA PRO A 129 15.88 11.16 9.20
C PRO A 129 15.82 9.99 8.21
N GLY A 130 14.63 9.65 7.80
CA GLY A 130 14.32 8.46 7.02
C GLY A 130 13.87 7.31 7.92
N SER A 131 12.77 6.72 7.54
CA SER A 131 12.17 5.59 8.23
C SER A 131 11.56 4.63 7.21
N ARG A 132 10.80 3.70 7.74
CA ARG A 132 10.08 2.71 6.94
C ARG A 132 8.77 3.32 6.44
N PHE A 133 8.47 3.07 5.17
CA PHE A 133 7.14 3.29 4.60
C PHE A 133 6.51 1.97 4.22
N HIS A 134 5.20 1.96 4.15
CA HIS A 134 4.39 0.81 3.80
C HIS A 134 3.44 1.14 2.67
N MET A 135 3.20 0.16 1.78
CA MET A 135 2.20 0.25 0.74
C MET A 135 1.28 -0.96 0.80
N TRP A 136 -0.03 -0.73 0.69
CA TRP A 136 -1.03 -1.78 0.68
C TRP A 136 -1.94 -1.67 -0.54
N LEU A 137 -2.15 -2.81 -1.18
CA LEU A 137 -3.22 -3.06 -2.13
C LEU A 137 -4.49 -3.49 -1.39
N PRO A 138 -5.66 -3.47 -2.05
CA PRO A 138 -6.88 -4.03 -1.48
C PRO A 138 -6.73 -5.51 -1.15
N VAL A 139 -7.58 -6.01 -0.24
CA VAL A 139 -7.62 -7.42 0.12
C VAL A 139 -8.03 -8.30 -1.08
N GLN A 140 -7.68 -9.57 -1.01
CA GLN A 140 -8.06 -10.58 -2.00
C GLN A 140 -9.56 -10.52 -2.32
N GLY A 141 -9.89 -10.68 -3.59
CA GLY A 141 -11.26 -10.62 -4.11
C GLY A 141 -11.75 -9.21 -4.47
N LEU A 142 -11.05 -8.16 -4.08
CA LEU A 142 -11.34 -6.78 -4.51
C LEU A 142 -10.50 -6.33 -5.70
N ILE A 143 -9.41 -7.05 -5.99
CA ILE A 143 -8.56 -6.89 -7.18
C ILE A 143 -8.25 -8.27 -7.77
N SER A 144 -7.71 -8.28 -8.98
CA SER A 144 -7.23 -9.51 -9.61
C SER A 144 -6.08 -10.13 -8.78
N ALA A 145 -6.08 -11.47 -8.65
CA ALA A 145 -4.97 -12.19 -8.01
C ALA A 145 -3.63 -12.04 -8.77
N GLU A 146 -3.68 -11.59 -10.01
CA GLU A 146 -2.50 -11.30 -10.83
C GLU A 146 -2.02 -9.83 -10.70
N THR A 147 -2.67 -9.03 -9.82
CA THR A 147 -2.26 -7.66 -9.46
C THR A 147 -1.60 -7.68 -8.09
N TYR A 148 -0.27 -7.54 -8.04
CA TYR A 148 0.51 -7.69 -6.82
C TYR A 148 1.87 -6.98 -6.88
N PHE A 149 2.53 -6.78 -5.73
CA PHE A 149 3.90 -6.30 -5.67
C PHE A 149 4.89 -7.43 -5.97
N LEU A 150 5.87 -7.20 -6.88
CA LEU A 150 6.89 -8.19 -7.21
C LEU A 150 7.80 -8.51 -6.01
N GLU A 151 8.14 -7.49 -5.22
CA GLU A 151 8.86 -7.66 -3.96
C GLU A 151 7.88 -7.34 -2.82
N SER A 152 7.24 -8.37 -2.28
CA SER A 152 6.24 -8.24 -1.23
C SER A 152 6.75 -8.76 0.11
N THR A 153 6.05 -8.44 1.18
CA THR A 153 6.27 -9.00 2.50
C THR A 153 4.97 -9.55 3.09
N PRO A 154 4.99 -10.72 3.74
CA PRO A 154 3.82 -11.26 4.41
C PRO A 154 3.54 -10.61 5.76
N TYR A 155 4.45 -9.77 6.26
CA TYR A 155 4.26 -9.10 7.55
C TYR A 155 3.31 -7.92 7.43
N SER A 156 2.61 -7.60 8.53
CA SER A 156 1.64 -6.48 8.62
C SER A 156 0.46 -6.63 7.64
N THR A 157 -0.02 -7.87 7.48
CA THR A 157 -1.12 -8.22 6.58
C THR A 157 -2.40 -8.64 7.32
N VAL A 158 -2.47 -8.42 8.63
CA VAL A 158 -3.70 -8.64 9.41
C VAL A 158 -4.76 -7.65 8.94
N THR A 159 -5.92 -8.19 8.56
CA THR A 159 -7.02 -7.38 8.03
C THR A 159 -7.97 -6.91 9.14
N SER A 160 -8.65 -5.79 8.91
CA SER A 160 -9.72 -5.35 9.79
C SER A 160 -10.89 -6.36 9.81
N PRO A 161 -11.46 -6.65 11.00
CA PRO A 161 -11.23 -6.00 12.29
C PRO A 161 -10.17 -6.67 13.16
N GLY A 162 -9.34 -7.57 12.62
CA GLY A 162 -8.28 -8.29 13.35
C GLY A 162 -7.17 -7.39 13.86
N ASP A 163 -6.99 -6.22 13.27
CA ASP A 163 -6.03 -5.17 13.67
C ASP A 163 -6.50 -4.34 14.87
N SER A 164 -7.71 -4.60 15.39
CA SER A 164 -8.25 -3.87 16.55
C SER A 164 -7.54 -4.26 17.84
N SER A 165 -7.16 -3.26 18.64
CA SER A 165 -6.59 -3.45 19.98
C SER A 165 -7.57 -4.01 21.01
N ARG A 166 -8.86 -4.15 20.65
CA ARG A 166 -9.94 -4.60 21.55
C ARG A 166 -10.48 -5.99 21.20
N SER A 167 -9.94 -6.64 20.18
CA SER A 167 -10.33 -7.99 19.76
C SER A 167 -9.26 -9.03 20.07
N ILE A 168 -9.66 -10.28 20.19
CA ILE A 168 -8.77 -11.43 20.20
C ILE A 168 -8.62 -11.88 18.76
N THR A 169 -7.45 -11.67 18.18
CA THR A 169 -7.21 -12.03 16.78
C THR A 169 -6.61 -13.42 16.69
N ALA A 170 -7.26 -14.31 15.95
CA ALA A 170 -6.83 -15.68 15.72
C ALA A 170 -6.27 -15.82 14.30
N ALA A 171 -5.05 -16.36 14.20
CA ALA A 171 -4.41 -16.72 12.94
C ALA A 171 -4.26 -18.23 12.82
N ALA A 172 -4.35 -18.74 11.60
CA ALA A 172 -4.07 -20.15 11.31
C ALA A 172 -2.55 -20.39 11.20
N TYR A 173 -2.10 -21.60 11.54
CA TYR A 173 -0.75 -22.05 11.31
C TYR A 173 -0.72 -23.50 10.86
N GLN A 174 0.34 -23.89 10.17
CA GLN A 174 0.56 -25.27 9.77
C GLN A 174 1.20 -26.04 10.92
N TYR A 175 0.43 -26.90 11.59
CA TYR A 175 0.90 -27.61 12.79
C TYR A 175 1.99 -28.65 12.52
N ARG A 176 2.14 -29.15 11.26
CA ARG A 176 3.10 -30.20 10.90
C ARG A 176 4.54 -29.71 10.83
N ASP A 177 4.75 -28.46 10.47
CA ASP A 177 6.07 -27.86 10.29
C ASP A 177 6.24 -26.56 11.05
N ASN A 178 5.26 -26.19 11.90
CA ASN A 178 5.20 -24.93 12.64
C ASN A 178 5.32 -23.68 11.75
N SER A 179 5.08 -23.81 10.45
CA SER A 179 5.02 -22.65 9.57
C SER A 179 3.71 -21.89 9.74
N LEU A 180 3.77 -20.56 9.64
CA LEU A 180 2.57 -19.75 9.57
C LEU A 180 1.85 -20.04 8.24
N PHE A 181 0.54 -20.23 8.31
CA PHE A 181 -0.29 -20.38 7.11
C PHE A 181 -0.48 -19.00 6.50
N PHE A 182 0.32 -18.68 5.50
CA PHE A 182 0.12 -17.53 4.64
C PHE A 182 -0.72 -17.94 3.42
N GLN A 183 -1.99 -18.18 3.63
CA GLN A 183 -2.94 -18.37 2.53
C GLN A 183 -3.75 -17.13 2.31
#